data_e85b2f7ee482c20632748844a1ec0904
#
_entry.id   e85b2f7ee482c20632748844a1ec0904
#
_cell.length_a   1.000
_cell.length_b   1.000
_cell.length_c   1.000
_cell.angle_alpha   90.00
_cell.angle_beta   90.00
_cell.angle_gamma   90.00
#
_symmetry.space_group_name_H-M   'P 1'
#
loop_
_entity.id
_entity.type
_entity.pdbx_description
1 polymer ?
#
loop_
_entity_poly.entity_id
_entity_poly.type
_entity_poly.pdbx_seq_one_letter_code
_entity_poly.pdbx_strand_id
1 'polypeptide(L)'
;MKFSKLYAPSLKEAPKDATLPSHIFLTRAGFVEQIGSGLYNFLPLGKKVLDKIRTIVKEEMDKAGAQEVSLSFVTPATLWQESGRYNVFGKELLRFKDRKENDFVLGPTHEEAMLSLVKNKITSYKQLPLHLYQIGLKFRDEARPRFGLLRCREFLMKDGYSFHANEEDLTREFDLMYKTYSQILQRMGLEFRAVDADSGAIGGSGSKEFMVLAKNGEDDILICENCDYAANVEAAIRANKTCDEERPEANYASKFHTPDVKTIEALAQFFKINAFYTIKAVVKKAIYENENKLVVFFIRGCDDLQETKAQNACSALELVDASEEELEKAGLVAGFIGFVGLKNVDFYLDKELEGEKQMIMGANEKDYHLIGIDVVNLNKDRFKDLVEVKENDCCAKCGGKLRLSKGIEVGHIFKLGQKYSKAMNANFLDENGKSKPFYMGCYGIGVSRLLAVAIEANHDEKGCIWNKTLAPFTLEIIVSNIKDEKSLEFATKLYEDLSNAGIEVLLDDRNERFGVKMNDFELMGFPYALVVGKGLEKDELEFIDRKTLEKKILSSKEAFDFIKKSVE
;
A
#
# COMPACT_ATOMS: atom_id res chain seq x y z
N MET A 1 30.62 10.18 -14.87
CA MET A 1 30.54 11.48 -14.11
C MET A 1 31.73 11.59 -13.18
N LYS A 2 32.34 12.79 -13.04
CA LYS A 2 33.37 13.06 -12.01
C LYS A 2 32.70 13.58 -10.73
N PHE A 3 33.11 13.08 -9.57
CA PHE A 3 32.50 13.46 -8.29
C PHE A 3 32.73 14.94 -7.94
N SER A 4 33.91 15.50 -8.31
CA SER A 4 34.19 16.93 -8.16
C SER A 4 33.22 17.85 -8.91
N LYS A 5 32.43 17.31 -9.83
CA LYS A 5 31.40 18.02 -10.62
C LYS A 5 29.96 17.64 -10.23
N LEU A 6 29.80 16.67 -9.35
CA LEU A 6 28.48 16.18 -8.92
C LEU A 6 27.99 17.00 -7.71
N TYR A 7 26.78 17.52 -7.79
CA TYR A 7 26.12 18.10 -6.63
C TYR A 7 25.46 16.97 -5.79
N ALA A 8 26.21 16.49 -4.82
CA ALA A 8 25.77 15.45 -3.89
C ALA A 8 26.22 15.81 -2.46
N PRO A 9 25.53 16.75 -1.80
CA PRO A 9 25.89 17.22 -0.46
C PRO A 9 25.57 16.11 0.55
N SER A 10 26.62 15.45 1.07
CA SER A 10 26.45 14.47 2.17
C SER A 10 26.40 15.16 3.53
N LEU A 11 25.58 14.62 4.44
CA LEU A 11 25.44 15.10 5.81
C LEU A 11 26.01 14.10 6.80
N LYS A 12 26.71 14.59 7.83
CA LYS A 12 27.25 13.75 8.91
C LYS A 12 26.15 13.20 9.81
N GLU A 13 25.18 14.04 10.14
CA GLU A 13 24.09 13.72 11.07
C GLU A 13 22.78 13.53 10.32
N ALA A 14 21.91 12.68 10.87
CA ALA A 14 20.56 12.52 10.38
C ALA A 14 19.69 13.75 10.72
N PRO A 15 18.69 14.08 9.90
CA PRO A 15 17.66 15.05 10.29
C PRO A 15 16.98 14.62 11.60
N LYS A 16 16.63 15.60 12.45
CA LYS A 16 16.07 15.32 13.80
C LYS A 16 14.73 14.58 13.76
N ASP A 17 13.97 14.76 12.70
CA ASP A 17 12.65 14.16 12.48
C ASP A 17 12.70 12.83 11.69
N ALA A 18 13.89 12.44 11.21
CA ALA A 18 14.07 11.21 10.46
C ALA A 18 14.21 10.01 11.41
N THR A 19 13.25 9.09 11.34
CA THR A 19 13.21 7.88 12.17
C THR A 19 13.44 6.59 11.37
N LEU A 20 13.10 6.59 10.09
CA LEU A 20 13.25 5.42 9.22
C LEU A 20 14.55 5.46 8.42
N PRO A 21 15.17 4.29 8.16
CA PRO A 21 16.41 4.19 7.39
C PRO A 21 16.38 4.91 6.04
N SER A 22 15.31 4.78 5.27
CA SER A 22 15.19 5.46 3.97
C SER A 22 15.21 6.97 4.13
N HIS A 23 14.49 7.53 5.11
CA HIS A 23 14.49 8.98 5.36
C HIS A 23 15.89 9.47 5.80
N ILE A 24 16.53 8.72 6.72
CA ILE A 24 17.87 9.03 7.22
C ILE A 24 18.90 9.00 6.08
N PHE A 25 18.99 7.88 5.37
CA PHE A 25 20.07 7.67 4.40
C PHE A 25 19.89 8.46 3.11
N LEU A 26 18.68 8.56 2.57
CA LEU A 26 18.44 9.35 1.37
C LEU A 26 18.74 10.84 1.57
N THR A 27 18.44 11.38 2.76
CA THR A 27 18.77 12.77 3.09
C THR A 27 20.27 12.93 3.34
N ARG A 28 20.88 12.05 4.16
CA ARG A 28 22.31 12.13 4.46
C ARG A 28 23.20 11.94 3.24
N ALA A 29 22.83 11.06 2.34
CA ALA A 29 23.59 10.76 1.13
C ALA A 29 23.33 11.76 -0.01
N GLY A 30 22.51 12.79 0.19
CA GLY A 30 22.24 13.80 -0.82
C GLY A 30 21.42 13.31 -2.01
N PHE A 31 20.49 12.39 -1.80
CA PHE A 31 19.50 11.98 -2.80
C PHE A 31 18.30 12.91 -2.82
N VAL A 32 17.87 13.34 -1.64
CA VAL A 32 16.73 14.24 -1.47
C VAL A 32 17.01 15.30 -0.42
N GLU A 33 16.30 16.43 -0.52
CA GLU A 33 16.34 17.53 0.42
C GLU A 33 14.91 17.91 0.81
N GLN A 34 14.62 17.98 2.09
CA GLN A 34 13.33 18.41 2.60
C GLN A 34 13.26 19.94 2.60
N ILE A 35 12.26 20.52 1.93
CA ILE A 35 12.02 21.97 1.86
C ILE A 35 10.84 22.42 2.71
N GLY A 36 10.02 21.49 3.16
CA GLY A 36 8.85 21.70 3.99
C GLY A 36 8.29 20.38 4.48
N SER A 37 7.33 20.40 5.38
CA SER A 37 6.69 19.18 5.88
C SER A 37 6.02 18.42 4.75
N GLY A 38 6.53 17.21 4.43
CA GLY A 38 6.06 16.36 3.33
C GLY A 38 6.39 16.89 1.92
N LEU A 39 7.34 17.83 1.77
CA LEU A 39 7.77 18.36 0.49
C LEU A 39 9.27 18.14 0.30
N TYR A 40 9.68 17.51 -0.80
CA TYR A 40 11.05 17.09 -1.06
C TYR A 40 11.54 17.46 -2.46
N ASN A 41 12.74 18.02 -2.53
CA ASN A 41 13.51 18.13 -3.77
C ASN A 41 14.27 16.82 -4.03
N PHE A 42 14.30 16.38 -5.28
CA PHE A 42 15.17 15.28 -5.72
C PHE A 42 16.47 15.88 -6.24
N LEU A 43 17.58 15.60 -5.55
CA LEU A 43 18.91 16.02 -5.94
C LEU A 43 19.44 15.10 -7.07
N PRO A 44 20.58 15.41 -7.73
CA PRO A 44 21.02 14.67 -8.92
C PRO A 44 21.08 13.15 -8.76
N LEU A 45 21.53 12.62 -7.61
CA LEU A 45 21.53 11.19 -7.34
C LEU A 45 20.11 10.63 -7.24
N GLY A 46 19.23 11.28 -6.46
CA GLY A 46 17.84 10.88 -6.32
C GLY A 46 17.07 10.97 -7.64
N LYS A 47 17.35 12.02 -8.45
CA LYS A 47 16.74 12.19 -9.77
C LYS A 47 17.12 11.06 -10.73
N LYS A 48 18.38 10.62 -10.74
CA LYS A 48 18.82 9.47 -11.56
C LYS A 48 18.07 8.18 -11.18
N VAL A 49 17.93 7.89 -9.88
CA VAL A 49 17.17 6.72 -9.42
C VAL A 49 15.69 6.85 -9.79
N LEU A 50 15.09 8.02 -9.57
CA LEU A 50 13.69 8.29 -9.92
C LEU A 50 13.43 8.07 -11.42
N ASP A 51 14.36 8.49 -12.29
CA ASP A 51 14.25 8.29 -13.74
C ASP A 51 14.34 6.81 -14.13
N LYS A 52 15.20 6.02 -13.48
CA LYS A 52 15.27 4.57 -13.69
C LYS A 52 13.95 3.88 -13.28
N ILE A 53 13.40 4.25 -12.13
CA ILE A 53 12.09 3.75 -11.68
C ILE A 53 11.01 4.11 -12.72
N ARG A 54 10.95 5.37 -13.16
CA ARG A 54 10.01 5.81 -14.20
C ARG A 54 10.15 5.00 -15.50
N THR A 55 11.38 4.76 -15.92
CA THR A 55 11.66 3.98 -17.14
C THR A 55 11.15 2.56 -17.03
N ILE A 56 11.41 1.87 -15.90
CA ILE A 56 10.91 0.51 -15.65
C ILE A 56 9.38 0.48 -15.69
N VAL A 57 8.73 1.41 -14.98
CA VAL A 57 7.28 1.52 -14.94
C VAL A 57 6.70 1.77 -16.33
N LYS A 58 7.28 2.72 -17.08
CA LYS A 58 6.86 3.04 -18.46
C LYS A 58 6.97 1.84 -19.38
N GLU A 59 8.12 1.17 -19.40
CA GLU A 59 8.35 0.02 -20.26
C GLU A 59 7.35 -1.12 -20.02
N GLU A 60 7.03 -1.42 -18.77
CA GLU A 60 6.06 -2.48 -18.46
C GLU A 60 4.62 -2.07 -18.78
N MET A 61 4.27 -0.79 -18.60
CA MET A 61 2.96 -0.27 -19.02
C MET A 61 2.80 -0.28 -20.55
N ASP A 62 3.84 0.13 -21.28
CA ASP A 62 3.83 0.11 -22.75
C ASP A 62 3.71 -1.35 -23.29
N LYS A 63 4.45 -2.31 -22.69
CA LYS A 63 4.31 -3.74 -23.00
C LYS A 63 2.91 -4.29 -22.74
N ALA A 64 2.22 -3.77 -21.73
CA ALA A 64 0.83 -4.11 -21.45
C ALA A 64 -0.17 -3.47 -22.41
N GLY A 65 0.28 -2.63 -23.36
CA GLY A 65 -0.56 -1.95 -24.35
C GLY A 65 -1.22 -0.67 -23.85
N ALA A 66 -0.87 -0.18 -22.67
CA ALA A 66 -1.35 1.10 -22.17
C ALA A 66 -0.63 2.27 -22.86
N GLN A 67 -1.29 3.42 -22.97
CA GLN A 67 -0.77 4.59 -23.68
C GLN A 67 -0.55 5.75 -22.70
N GLU A 68 0.65 6.35 -22.74
CA GLU A 68 1.00 7.45 -21.86
C GLU A 68 0.36 8.76 -22.36
N VAL A 69 -0.24 9.50 -21.40
CA VAL A 69 -0.72 10.88 -21.59
C VAL A 69 -0.13 11.77 -20.51
N SER A 70 -0.24 13.08 -20.68
CA SER A 70 0.10 14.06 -19.66
C SER A 70 -1.12 14.93 -19.38
N LEU A 71 -1.68 14.80 -18.17
CA LEU A 71 -2.81 15.60 -17.72
C LEU A 71 -2.35 16.84 -16.98
N SER A 72 -3.22 17.85 -16.91
CA SER A 72 -2.99 19.03 -16.09
C SER A 72 -3.02 18.67 -14.60
N PHE A 73 -2.02 19.15 -13.85
CA PHE A 73 -1.96 18.99 -12.40
C PHE A 73 -3.01 19.84 -11.68
N VAL A 74 -3.24 21.05 -12.19
CA VAL A 74 -4.31 21.93 -11.70
C VAL A 74 -5.61 21.54 -12.43
N THR A 75 -6.61 21.12 -11.66
CA THR A 75 -7.87 20.58 -12.21
C THR A 75 -9.04 21.47 -11.82
N PRO A 76 -9.95 21.80 -12.79
CA PRO A 76 -11.18 22.52 -12.46
C PRO A 76 -12.03 21.76 -11.45
N ALA A 77 -12.52 22.46 -10.43
CA ALA A 77 -13.34 21.85 -9.37
C ALA A 77 -14.66 21.26 -9.91
N THR A 78 -15.15 21.75 -11.06
CA THR A 78 -16.37 21.26 -11.72
C THR A 78 -16.33 19.77 -12.02
N LEU A 79 -15.17 19.21 -12.39
CA LEU A 79 -15.02 17.77 -12.64
C LEU A 79 -15.26 16.94 -11.37
N TRP A 80 -14.76 17.42 -10.25
CA TRP A 80 -14.93 16.82 -8.94
C TRP A 80 -16.37 16.96 -8.42
N GLN A 81 -17.03 18.06 -8.77
CA GLN A 81 -18.46 18.27 -8.49
C GLN A 81 -19.33 17.31 -9.32
N GLU A 82 -19.02 17.12 -10.60
CA GLU A 82 -19.72 16.16 -11.46
C GLU A 82 -19.63 14.73 -10.93
N SER A 83 -18.48 14.29 -10.43
CA SER A 83 -18.31 12.96 -9.84
C SER A 83 -18.94 12.79 -8.45
N GLY A 84 -19.33 13.90 -7.81
CA GLY A 84 -19.83 13.94 -6.43
C GLY A 84 -18.73 13.85 -5.37
N ARG A 85 -17.44 13.78 -5.76
CA ARG A 85 -16.31 13.59 -4.82
C ARG A 85 -15.80 14.89 -4.21
N TYR A 86 -16.20 16.05 -4.70
CA TYR A 86 -15.67 17.34 -4.22
C TYR A 86 -15.77 17.51 -2.69
N ASN A 87 -16.89 17.10 -2.09
CA ASN A 87 -17.08 17.18 -0.65
C ASN A 87 -16.64 15.90 0.08
N VAL A 88 -16.85 14.73 -0.54
CA VAL A 88 -16.59 13.41 0.07
C VAL A 88 -15.10 13.12 0.24
N PHE A 89 -14.24 13.65 -0.65
CA PHE A 89 -12.79 13.42 -0.56
C PHE A 89 -12.14 14.07 0.69
N GLY A 90 -12.87 14.95 1.37
CA GLY A 90 -12.43 15.52 2.63
C GLY A 90 -11.38 16.64 2.49
N LYS A 91 -10.60 16.81 3.57
CA LYS A 91 -9.62 17.90 3.71
C LYS A 91 -8.33 17.67 2.93
N GLU A 92 -8.05 16.43 2.53
CA GLU A 92 -6.86 16.10 1.73
C GLU A 92 -6.92 16.68 0.31
N LEU A 93 -8.11 17.00 -0.19
CA LEU A 93 -8.28 17.69 -1.45
C LEU A 93 -7.96 19.19 -1.26
N LEU A 94 -6.79 19.63 -1.70
CA LEU A 94 -6.42 21.05 -1.64
C LEU A 94 -7.21 21.84 -2.68
N ARG A 95 -7.99 22.80 -2.20
CA ARG A 95 -8.89 23.67 -2.98
C ARG A 95 -8.36 25.10 -2.98
N PHE A 96 -8.45 25.78 -4.11
CA PHE A 96 -8.05 27.18 -4.24
C PHE A 96 -8.82 27.87 -5.37
N LYS A 97 -8.71 29.19 -5.42
CA LYS A 97 -9.33 30.02 -6.47
C LYS A 97 -8.27 30.71 -7.31
N ASP A 98 -8.59 30.89 -8.60
CA ASP A 98 -7.82 31.74 -9.48
C ASP A 98 -8.16 33.23 -9.28
N ARG A 99 -7.50 34.12 -10.04
CA ARG A 99 -7.76 35.56 -10.00
C ARG A 99 -9.16 35.98 -10.44
N LYS A 100 -9.91 35.07 -11.08
CA LYS A 100 -11.29 35.29 -11.55
C LYS A 100 -12.31 34.59 -10.67
N GLU A 101 -11.91 34.16 -9.47
CA GLU A 101 -12.74 33.45 -8.49
C GLU A 101 -13.24 32.07 -8.98
N ASN A 102 -12.61 31.47 -10.00
CA ASN A 102 -12.92 30.10 -10.41
C ASN A 102 -12.29 29.11 -9.41
N ASP A 103 -13.04 28.08 -9.06
CA ASP A 103 -12.59 27.03 -8.14
C ASP A 103 -11.75 25.98 -8.87
N PHE A 104 -10.60 25.69 -8.29
CA PHE A 104 -9.65 24.66 -8.72
C PHE A 104 -9.23 23.75 -7.58
N VAL A 105 -8.64 22.61 -7.92
CA VAL A 105 -8.01 21.70 -6.99
C VAL A 105 -6.62 21.28 -7.50
N LEU A 106 -5.71 20.97 -6.59
CA LEU A 106 -4.52 20.19 -6.95
C LEU A 106 -4.89 18.70 -6.96
N GLY A 107 -4.62 18.01 -8.06
CA GLY A 107 -5.07 16.63 -8.26
C GLY A 107 -4.41 15.64 -7.28
N PRO A 108 -5.16 15.06 -6.33
CA PRO A 108 -4.67 13.94 -5.50
C PRO A 108 -4.72 12.60 -6.24
N THR A 109 -5.53 12.53 -7.27
CA THR A 109 -5.77 11.44 -8.23
C THR A 109 -6.49 12.02 -9.45
N HIS A 110 -6.66 11.31 -10.56
CA HIS A 110 -7.15 11.90 -11.81
C HIS A 110 -8.25 11.08 -12.50
N GLU A 111 -9.10 10.36 -11.78
CA GLU A 111 -10.24 9.62 -12.33
C GLU A 111 -11.12 10.56 -13.18
N GLU A 112 -11.50 11.70 -12.62
CA GLU A 112 -12.38 12.68 -13.26
C GLU A 112 -11.72 13.33 -14.49
N ALA A 113 -10.46 13.71 -14.39
CA ALA A 113 -9.74 14.35 -15.48
C ALA A 113 -9.54 13.39 -16.65
N MET A 114 -9.19 12.12 -16.36
CA MET A 114 -8.99 11.09 -17.38
C MET A 114 -10.33 10.73 -18.05
N LEU A 115 -11.39 10.58 -17.25
CA LEU A 115 -12.73 10.33 -17.81
C LEU A 115 -13.21 11.49 -18.68
N SER A 116 -12.97 12.74 -18.26
CA SER A 116 -13.27 13.93 -19.06
C SER A 116 -12.50 13.96 -20.39
N LEU A 117 -11.27 13.45 -20.43
CA LEU A 117 -10.48 13.32 -21.64
C LEU A 117 -11.13 12.41 -22.67
N VAL A 118 -11.73 11.28 -22.25
CA VAL A 118 -12.32 10.26 -23.13
C VAL A 118 -13.83 10.47 -23.37
N LYS A 119 -14.53 11.09 -22.41
CA LYS A 119 -15.94 11.42 -22.50
C LYS A 119 -16.23 12.15 -23.84
N ASN A 120 -17.26 11.72 -24.56
CA ASN A 120 -17.65 12.23 -25.86
C ASN A 120 -16.66 11.99 -27.03
N LYS A 121 -15.51 11.38 -26.80
CA LYS A 121 -14.56 10.99 -27.86
C LYS A 121 -14.62 9.50 -28.14
N ILE A 122 -14.81 8.70 -27.09
CA ILE A 122 -15.11 7.28 -27.23
C ILE A 122 -16.64 7.14 -27.29
N THR A 123 -17.15 6.96 -28.48
CA THR A 123 -18.61 6.94 -28.75
C THR A 123 -19.13 5.56 -29.11
N SER A 124 -18.26 4.60 -29.41
CA SER A 124 -18.62 3.25 -29.86
C SER A 124 -17.84 2.17 -29.14
N TYR A 125 -18.47 1.03 -28.89
CA TYR A 125 -17.82 -0.16 -28.35
C TYR A 125 -16.60 -0.62 -29.15
N LYS A 126 -16.55 -0.30 -30.46
CA LYS A 126 -15.39 -0.65 -31.33
C LYS A 126 -14.09 0.07 -30.95
N GLN A 127 -14.17 1.13 -30.15
CA GLN A 127 -13.02 1.90 -29.67
C GLN A 127 -12.54 1.40 -28.29
N LEU A 128 -13.18 0.36 -27.74
CA LEU A 128 -12.87 -0.27 -26.47
C LEU A 128 -12.24 -1.66 -26.68
N PRO A 129 -11.42 -2.16 -25.78
CA PRO A 129 -10.96 -1.48 -24.56
C PRO A 129 -9.92 -0.39 -24.84
N LEU A 130 -9.82 0.56 -23.94
CA LEU A 130 -8.80 1.61 -23.96
C LEU A 130 -8.14 1.72 -22.57
N HIS A 131 -6.80 1.76 -22.52
CA HIS A 131 -6.06 2.03 -21.30
C HIS A 131 -5.13 3.22 -21.50
N LEU A 132 -5.35 4.28 -20.73
CA LEU A 132 -4.51 5.48 -20.70
C LEU A 132 -3.85 5.59 -19.31
N TYR A 133 -2.59 6.05 -19.26
CA TYR A 133 -1.89 6.30 -18.00
C TYR A 133 -1.04 7.56 -18.07
N GLN A 134 -0.68 8.07 -16.92
CA GLN A 134 0.33 9.14 -16.79
C GLN A 134 1.32 8.81 -15.67
N ILE A 135 2.49 9.44 -15.73
CA ILE A 135 3.43 9.53 -14.59
C ILE A 135 3.52 11.02 -14.23
N GLY A 136 2.70 11.45 -13.29
CA GLY A 136 2.49 12.85 -12.97
C GLY A 136 2.48 13.15 -11.47
N LEU A 137 2.67 14.43 -11.15
CA LEU A 137 2.59 14.93 -9.78
C LEU A 137 1.17 14.76 -9.22
N LYS A 138 1.13 14.48 -7.92
CA LYS A 138 -0.07 14.47 -7.09
C LYS A 138 0.18 15.30 -5.86
N PHE A 139 -0.88 15.88 -5.34
CA PHE A 139 -0.84 16.59 -4.07
C PHE A 139 -2.00 16.12 -3.18
N ARG A 140 -1.65 15.69 -1.97
CA ARG A 140 -2.61 15.38 -0.91
C ARG A 140 -2.28 16.24 0.29
N ASP A 141 -3.22 17.02 0.78
CA ASP A 141 -3.02 17.86 1.96
C ASP A 141 -3.03 17.02 3.24
N GLU A 142 -2.07 16.10 3.28
CA GLU A 142 -1.87 15.15 4.38
C GLU A 142 -1.65 15.90 5.69
N ALA A 143 -2.46 15.59 6.69
CA ALA A 143 -2.43 16.28 7.98
C ALA A 143 -1.15 15.98 8.78
N ARG A 144 -0.56 14.78 8.60
CA ARG A 144 0.62 14.32 9.34
C ARG A 144 1.61 13.63 8.40
N PRO A 145 2.26 14.37 7.49
CA PRO A 145 3.29 13.79 6.64
C PRO A 145 4.46 13.33 7.53
N ARG A 146 4.97 12.13 7.24
CA ARG A 146 6.01 11.48 8.05
C ARG A 146 6.78 10.46 7.21
N PHE A 147 7.90 9.98 7.73
CA PHE A 147 8.68 8.90 7.13
C PHE A 147 9.26 9.24 5.75
N GLY A 148 9.64 10.52 5.54
CA GLY A 148 10.27 10.95 4.30
C GLY A 148 9.36 10.78 3.08
N LEU A 149 9.86 10.12 2.04
CA LEU A 149 9.12 9.88 0.79
C LEU A 149 8.03 8.81 0.90
N LEU A 150 7.92 8.11 2.01
CA LEU A 150 6.87 7.09 2.19
C LEU A 150 5.49 7.73 2.36
N ARG A 151 5.40 8.85 3.10
CA ARG A 151 4.15 9.59 3.32
C ARG A 151 4.36 11.08 3.23
N CYS A 152 4.41 11.60 2.01
CA CYS A 152 4.60 13.01 1.68
C CYS A 152 3.33 13.64 1.10
N ARG A 153 3.30 14.96 1.01
CA ARG A 153 2.17 15.74 0.49
C ARG A 153 2.22 15.85 -1.03
N GLU A 154 3.40 16.09 -1.58
CA GLU A 154 3.64 16.11 -3.02
C GLU A 154 4.48 14.89 -3.43
N PHE A 155 4.02 14.17 -4.45
CA PHE A 155 4.68 12.94 -4.90
C PHE A 155 4.40 12.64 -6.37
N LEU A 156 5.27 11.83 -6.96
CA LEU A 156 5.11 11.34 -8.32
C LEU A 156 4.38 9.99 -8.28
N MET A 157 3.27 9.90 -9.01
CA MET A 157 2.48 8.69 -9.15
C MET A 157 2.34 8.32 -10.63
N LYS A 158 2.45 7.03 -10.95
CA LYS A 158 1.87 6.48 -12.16
C LYS A 158 0.42 6.13 -11.84
N ASP A 159 -0.50 6.75 -12.51
CA ASP A 159 -1.92 6.45 -12.44
C ASP A 159 -2.46 6.12 -13.84
N GLY A 160 -3.03 4.93 -13.96
CA GLY A 160 -3.64 4.41 -15.19
C GLY A 160 -5.13 4.19 -15.02
N TYR A 161 -5.86 4.33 -16.11
CA TYR A 161 -7.31 4.21 -16.13
C TYR A 161 -7.72 3.46 -17.40
N SER A 162 -8.50 2.42 -17.21
CA SER A 162 -8.99 1.62 -18.33
C SER A 162 -10.49 1.76 -18.49
N PHE A 163 -10.95 1.63 -19.73
CA PHE A 163 -12.33 1.81 -20.14
C PHE A 163 -12.78 0.59 -20.94
N HIS A 164 -13.94 0.02 -20.57
CA HIS A 164 -14.41 -1.27 -21.07
C HIS A 164 -15.90 -1.23 -21.37
N ALA A 165 -16.33 -2.10 -22.30
CA ALA A 165 -17.74 -2.26 -22.64
C ALA A 165 -18.50 -3.14 -21.61
N ASN A 166 -17.82 -4.00 -20.90
CA ASN A 166 -18.40 -4.94 -19.94
C ASN A 166 -17.44 -5.26 -18.79
N GLU A 167 -17.93 -5.93 -17.77
CA GLU A 167 -17.18 -6.28 -16.56
C GLU A 167 -16.17 -7.41 -16.79
N GLU A 168 -16.44 -8.31 -17.73
CA GLU A 168 -15.54 -9.42 -18.07
C GLU A 168 -14.21 -8.88 -18.62
N ASP A 169 -14.28 -7.93 -19.55
CA ASP A 169 -13.09 -7.29 -20.12
C ASP A 169 -12.35 -6.41 -19.08
N LEU A 170 -13.07 -5.73 -18.19
CA LEU A 170 -12.48 -5.05 -17.03
C LEU A 170 -11.70 -6.03 -16.14
N THR A 171 -12.25 -7.22 -15.90
CA THR A 171 -11.60 -8.25 -15.09
C THR A 171 -10.31 -8.76 -15.75
N ARG A 172 -10.34 -8.99 -17.07
CA ARG A 172 -9.16 -9.34 -17.88
C ARG A 172 -8.05 -8.29 -17.73
N GLU A 173 -8.40 -7.01 -17.82
CA GLU A 173 -7.46 -5.90 -17.69
C GLU A 173 -6.90 -5.79 -16.26
N PHE A 174 -7.74 -6.00 -15.25
CA PHE A 174 -7.31 -6.04 -13.86
C PHE A 174 -6.25 -7.14 -13.62
N ASP A 175 -6.46 -8.32 -14.19
CA ASP A 175 -5.50 -9.43 -14.11
C ASP A 175 -4.21 -9.14 -14.89
N LEU A 176 -4.31 -8.43 -16.02
CA LEU A 176 -3.14 -7.95 -16.76
C LEU A 176 -2.33 -6.96 -15.92
N MET A 177 -2.99 -6.00 -15.28
CA MET A 177 -2.33 -5.01 -14.42
C MET A 177 -1.71 -5.65 -13.18
N TYR A 178 -2.33 -6.68 -12.61
CA TYR A 178 -1.72 -7.49 -11.55
C TYR A 178 -0.36 -8.07 -11.98
N LYS A 179 -0.31 -8.68 -13.16
CA LYS A 179 0.93 -9.25 -13.72
C LYS A 179 1.96 -8.15 -14.03
N THR A 180 1.52 -7.05 -14.61
CA THR A 180 2.37 -5.90 -14.97
C THR A 180 3.03 -5.29 -13.72
N TYR A 181 2.28 -5.07 -12.64
CA TYR A 181 2.81 -4.54 -11.39
C TYR A 181 3.77 -5.52 -10.71
N SER A 182 3.42 -6.81 -10.74
CA SER A 182 4.32 -7.86 -10.26
C SER A 182 5.66 -7.83 -11.00
N GLN A 183 5.64 -7.69 -12.32
CA GLN A 183 6.84 -7.59 -13.14
C GLN A 183 7.67 -6.33 -12.87
N ILE A 184 7.01 -5.17 -12.64
CA ILE A 184 7.67 -3.92 -12.24
C ILE A 184 8.48 -4.13 -10.95
N LEU A 185 7.84 -4.68 -9.91
CA LEU A 185 8.49 -4.88 -8.62
C LEU A 185 9.61 -5.94 -8.67
N GLN A 186 9.41 -7.02 -9.43
CA GLN A 186 10.44 -8.04 -9.67
C GLN A 186 11.67 -7.45 -10.36
N ARG A 187 11.48 -6.62 -11.41
CA ARG A 187 12.58 -5.92 -12.09
C ARG A 187 13.35 -4.99 -11.17
N MET A 188 12.68 -4.43 -10.16
CA MET A 188 13.31 -3.61 -9.12
C MET A 188 13.97 -4.43 -8.02
N GLY A 189 13.85 -5.78 -8.04
CA GLY A 189 14.40 -6.67 -7.03
C GLY A 189 13.75 -6.52 -5.65
N LEU A 190 12.47 -6.15 -5.61
CA LEU A 190 11.70 -5.97 -4.37
C LEU A 190 10.88 -7.22 -4.06
N GLU A 191 10.97 -7.70 -2.82
CA GLU A 191 10.10 -8.75 -2.31
C GLU A 191 8.74 -8.13 -1.93
N PHE A 192 7.66 -8.65 -2.50
CA PHE A 192 6.32 -8.11 -2.30
C PHE A 192 5.27 -9.20 -2.15
N ARG A 193 4.11 -8.79 -1.64
CA ARG A 193 2.86 -9.56 -1.71
C ARG A 193 1.76 -8.67 -2.29
N ALA A 194 0.94 -9.24 -3.17
CA ALA A 194 -0.30 -8.61 -3.57
C ALA A 194 -1.40 -9.09 -2.62
N VAL A 195 -2.01 -8.17 -1.91
CA VAL A 195 -2.98 -8.44 -0.85
C VAL A 195 -4.38 -7.99 -1.28
N ASP A 196 -5.39 -8.72 -0.85
CA ASP A 196 -6.77 -8.25 -0.96
C ASP A 196 -6.98 -7.07 0.00
N ALA A 197 -7.60 -6.00 -0.49
CA ALA A 197 -7.73 -4.74 0.22
C ALA A 197 -9.14 -4.17 0.14
N ASP A 198 -9.47 -3.28 1.05
CA ASP A 198 -10.68 -2.47 0.96
C ASP A 198 -10.52 -1.38 -0.10
N SER A 199 -11.59 -1.09 -0.86
CA SER A 199 -11.55 -0.08 -1.93
C SER A 199 -11.67 1.37 -1.44
N GLY A 200 -11.98 1.60 -0.18
CA GLY A 200 -12.06 2.90 0.48
C GLY A 200 -12.88 3.96 -0.28
N ALA A 201 -12.45 5.22 -0.21
CA ALA A 201 -13.10 6.35 -0.85
C ALA A 201 -13.10 6.28 -2.41
N ILE A 202 -12.18 5.51 -3.01
CA ILE A 202 -12.14 5.29 -4.46
C ILE A 202 -13.37 4.46 -4.87
N GLY A 203 -13.69 3.43 -4.08
CA GLY A 203 -14.82 2.53 -4.30
C GLY A 203 -14.58 1.52 -5.42
N GLY A 204 -15.59 0.70 -5.70
CA GLY A 204 -15.51 -0.36 -6.69
C GLY A 204 -15.90 -1.72 -6.11
N SER A 205 -15.79 -2.78 -6.92
CA SER A 205 -16.19 -4.16 -6.55
C SER A 205 -15.02 -5.05 -6.12
N GLY A 206 -13.80 -4.53 -6.08
CA GLY A 206 -12.61 -5.27 -5.66
C GLY A 206 -11.32 -4.51 -5.90
N SER A 207 -10.36 -4.70 -5.02
CA SER A 207 -9.04 -4.07 -5.13
C SER A 207 -7.93 -4.98 -4.62
N LYS A 208 -6.71 -4.71 -5.08
CA LYS A 208 -5.49 -5.37 -4.57
C LYS A 208 -4.38 -4.34 -4.38
N GLU A 209 -3.76 -4.41 -3.23
CA GLU A 209 -2.57 -3.64 -2.89
C GLU A 209 -1.30 -4.45 -3.13
N PHE A 210 -0.26 -3.78 -3.59
CA PHE A 210 1.08 -4.35 -3.72
C PHE A 210 1.93 -3.85 -2.55
N MET A 211 2.19 -4.76 -1.62
CA MET A 211 2.88 -4.49 -0.37
C MET A 211 4.32 -5.01 -0.45
N VAL A 212 5.30 -4.13 -0.39
CA VAL A 212 6.70 -4.55 -0.24
C VAL A 212 6.96 -4.88 1.22
N LEU A 213 7.53 -6.06 1.47
CA LEU A 213 7.82 -6.52 2.81
C LEU A 213 8.99 -5.73 3.40
N ALA A 214 8.77 -5.06 4.51
CA ALA A 214 9.78 -4.27 5.21
C ALA A 214 9.51 -4.29 6.72
N LYS A 215 10.57 -4.46 7.53
CA LYS A 215 10.44 -4.50 9.00
C LYS A 215 9.79 -3.26 9.60
N ASN A 216 10.01 -2.12 8.97
CA ASN A 216 9.48 -0.82 9.38
C ASN A 216 8.25 -0.40 8.56
N GLY A 217 7.54 -1.35 7.93
CA GLY A 217 6.30 -1.08 7.19
C GLY A 217 5.22 -0.46 8.09
N GLU A 218 4.41 0.43 7.53
CA GLU A 218 3.32 1.09 8.27
C GLU A 218 2.11 0.16 8.42
N ASP A 219 1.86 -0.71 7.43
CA ASP A 219 0.65 -1.50 7.34
C ASP A 219 0.88 -2.92 7.87
N ASP A 220 -0.10 -3.38 8.64
CA ASP A 220 -0.16 -4.75 9.10
C ASP A 220 -0.85 -5.63 8.05
N ILE A 221 -0.16 -6.70 7.64
CA ILE A 221 -0.66 -7.67 6.67
C ILE A 221 -0.60 -9.08 7.25
N LEU A 222 -1.60 -9.88 6.92
CA LEU A 222 -1.65 -11.30 7.25
C LEU A 222 -1.22 -12.12 6.03
N ILE A 223 -0.22 -12.96 6.21
CA ILE A 223 0.39 -13.79 5.16
C ILE A 223 0.25 -15.25 5.55
N CYS A 224 -0.22 -16.09 4.63
CA CYS A 224 -0.23 -17.54 4.84
C CYS A 224 1.18 -18.12 4.73
N GLU A 225 1.53 -19.02 5.65
CA GLU A 225 2.82 -19.71 5.64
C GLU A 225 2.92 -20.79 4.54
N ASN A 226 1.77 -21.30 4.04
CA ASN A 226 1.71 -22.47 3.16
C ASN A 226 1.29 -22.15 1.72
N CYS A 227 0.66 -20.98 1.46
CA CYS A 227 0.22 -20.60 0.13
C CYS A 227 0.44 -19.09 -0.13
N ASP A 228 0.03 -18.64 -1.30
CA ASP A 228 0.19 -17.24 -1.74
C ASP A 228 -0.83 -16.26 -1.15
N TYR A 229 -1.73 -16.72 -0.26
CA TYR A 229 -2.73 -15.85 0.35
C TYR A 229 -2.05 -14.79 1.23
N ALA A 230 -2.41 -13.54 0.98
CA ALA A 230 -2.08 -12.40 1.82
C ALA A 230 -3.22 -11.37 1.74
N ALA A 231 -3.46 -10.67 2.83
CA ALA A 231 -4.45 -9.60 2.91
C ALA A 231 -4.04 -8.56 3.95
N ASN A 232 -4.46 -7.30 3.80
CA ASN A 232 -4.38 -6.37 4.91
C ASN A 232 -5.36 -6.80 6.01
N VAL A 233 -5.12 -6.35 7.25
CA VAL A 233 -5.93 -6.79 8.41
C VAL A 233 -7.42 -6.43 8.27
N GLU A 234 -7.73 -5.40 7.48
CA GLU A 234 -9.09 -4.90 7.27
C GLU A 234 -9.91 -5.75 6.29
N ALA A 235 -9.24 -6.43 5.35
CA ALA A 235 -9.87 -7.29 4.35
C ALA A 235 -9.57 -8.79 4.55
N ALA A 236 -8.74 -9.15 5.53
CA ALA A 236 -8.33 -10.52 5.75
C ALA A 236 -9.52 -11.44 6.06
N ILE A 237 -9.51 -12.63 5.46
CA ILE A 237 -10.47 -13.70 5.72
C ILE A 237 -9.74 -14.94 6.24
N ARG A 238 -10.43 -15.71 7.06
CA ARG A 238 -9.89 -16.96 7.60
C ARG A 238 -10.82 -18.14 7.32
N ALA A 239 -10.32 -19.35 7.50
CA ALA A 239 -11.18 -20.53 7.61
C ALA A 239 -12.03 -20.44 8.87
N ASN A 240 -13.26 -20.93 8.80
CA ASN A 240 -14.16 -20.96 9.95
C ASN A 240 -13.47 -21.62 11.14
N LYS A 241 -13.55 -21.01 12.31
CA LYS A 241 -13.04 -21.61 13.55
C LYS A 241 -13.84 -22.86 13.91
N THR A 242 -13.13 -23.82 14.47
CA THR A 242 -13.72 -25.03 15.05
C THR A 242 -13.35 -25.11 16.54
N CYS A 243 -14.16 -25.82 17.31
CA CYS A 243 -13.90 -26.10 18.71
C CYS A 243 -14.15 -27.59 18.95
N ASP A 244 -13.15 -28.27 19.55
CA ASP A 244 -13.22 -29.70 19.86
C ASP A 244 -13.89 -29.97 21.22
N GLU A 245 -14.19 -28.93 22.00
CA GLU A 245 -14.88 -29.05 23.28
C GLU A 245 -16.37 -29.32 23.06
N GLU A 246 -16.99 -30.00 24.06
CA GLU A 246 -18.41 -30.32 24.02
C GLU A 246 -19.28 -29.06 23.99
N ARG A 247 -20.33 -29.11 23.17
CA ARG A 247 -21.35 -28.07 23.13
C ARG A 247 -22.18 -28.06 24.43
N PRO A 248 -22.66 -26.85 24.86
CA PRO A 248 -23.53 -26.79 25.99
C PRO A 248 -24.80 -27.60 25.75
N GLU A 249 -25.15 -28.50 26.67
CA GLU A 249 -26.43 -29.18 26.65
C GLU A 249 -27.51 -28.24 27.18
N ALA A 250 -28.48 -27.88 26.37
CA ALA A 250 -29.63 -27.11 26.79
C ALA A 250 -30.85 -27.39 25.92
N ASN A 251 -32.03 -27.30 26.51
CA ASN A 251 -33.26 -27.26 25.77
C ASN A 251 -33.33 -25.96 24.94
N TYR A 252 -33.93 -26.03 23.77
CA TYR A 252 -34.05 -24.94 22.83
C TYR A 252 -34.53 -23.63 23.49
N ALA A 253 -33.81 -22.54 23.32
CA ALA A 253 -34.14 -21.18 23.77
C ALA A 253 -34.47 -21.03 25.26
N SER A 254 -33.84 -21.79 26.15
CA SER A 254 -34.06 -21.66 27.59
C SER A 254 -33.46 -20.35 28.11
N LYS A 255 -34.26 -19.59 28.87
CA LYS A 255 -33.86 -18.35 29.54
C LYS A 255 -33.35 -18.64 30.96
N PHE A 256 -32.11 -18.19 31.25
CA PHE A 256 -31.43 -18.41 32.52
C PHE A 256 -31.12 -17.10 33.22
N HIS A 257 -31.31 -17.09 34.54
CA HIS A 257 -30.91 -15.98 35.40
C HIS A 257 -29.39 -16.06 35.66
N THR A 258 -28.68 -15.03 35.26
CA THR A 258 -27.21 -14.91 35.29
C THR A 258 -26.84 -13.57 35.93
N PRO A 259 -27.01 -13.45 37.28
CA PRO A 259 -26.83 -12.18 37.97
C PRO A 259 -25.39 -11.66 37.81
N ASP A 260 -25.26 -10.38 37.44
CA ASP A 260 -23.99 -9.67 37.26
C ASP A 260 -23.03 -10.26 36.20
N VAL A 261 -23.49 -11.20 35.36
CA VAL A 261 -22.69 -11.82 34.29
C VAL A 261 -22.81 -10.97 33.01
N LYS A 262 -21.93 -10.00 32.82
CA LYS A 262 -21.98 -9.02 31.70
C LYS A 262 -20.92 -9.24 30.62
N THR A 263 -19.87 -10.00 30.92
CA THR A 263 -18.76 -10.23 29.96
C THR A 263 -18.78 -11.66 29.45
N ILE A 264 -18.13 -11.88 28.28
CA ILE A 264 -18.04 -13.22 27.69
C ILE A 264 -17.24 -14.18 28.60
N GLU A 265 -16.18 -13.68 29.25
CA GLU A 265 -15.37 -14.48 30.19
C GLU A 265 -16.19 -14.93 31.39
N ALA A 266 -16.97 -14.00 31.99
CA ALA A 266 -17.87 -14.33 33.10
C ALA A 266 -18.97 -15.31 32.66
N LEU A 267 -19.51 -15.16 31.45
CA LEU A 267 -20.51 -16.04 30.87
C LEU A 267 -19.97 -17.46 30.64
N ALA A 268 -18.79 -17.56 30.01
CA ALA A 268 -18.11 -18.82 29.77
C ALA A 268 -17.78 -19.55 31.08
N GLN A 269 -17.33 -18.81 32.11
CA GLN A 269 -17.05 -19.36 33.42
C GLN A 269 -18.33 -19.82 34.16
N PHE A 270 -19.43 -19.01 34.08
CA PHE A 270 -20.69 -19.31 34.72
C PHE A 270 -21.28 -20.63 34.21
N PHE A 271 -21.28 -20.84 32.88
CA PHE A 271 -21.80 -22.07 32.26
C PHE A 271 -20.74 -23.16 32.10
N LYS A 272 -19.45 -22.90 32.42
CA LYS A 272 -18.33 -23.83 32.26
C LYS A 272 -18.19 -24.33 30.82
N ILE A 273 -18.26 -23.42 29.88
CA ILE A 273 -18.17 -23.67 28.44
C ILE A 273 -17.05 -22.86 27.82
N ASN A 274 -16.63 -23.26 26.60
CA ASN A 274 -15.75 -22.45 25.80
C ASN A 274 -16.45 -21.18 25.27
N ALA A 275 -15.78 -20.03 25.29
CA ALA A 275 -16.29 -18.78 24.74
C ALA A 275 -16.71 -18.90 23.24
N PHE A 276 -16.24 -19.91 22.55
CA PHE A 276 -16.63 -20.26 21.18
C PHE A 276 -18.17 -20.43 21.04
N TYR A 277 -18.83 -20.98 22.06
CA TYR A 277 -20.27 -21.22 22.05
C TYR A 277 -21.10 -20.03 22.54
N THR A 278 -20.47 -18.87 22.71
CA THR A 278 -21.17 -17.63 23.07
C THR A 278 -21.26 -16.67 21.90
N ILE A 279 -22.27 -15.82 21.89
CA ILE A 279 -22.41 -14.73 20.92
C ILE A 279 -22.38 -13.40 21.68
N LYS A 280 -21.44 -12.54 21.33
CA LYS A 280 -21.38 -11.17 21.88
C LYS A 280 -21.98 -10.17 20.93
N ALA A 281 -22.62 -9.14 21.49
CA ALA A 281 -23.17 -8.01 20.78
C ALA A 281 -22.20 -6.81 20.90
N VAL A 282 -21.81 -6.24 19.78
CA VAL A 282 -21.06 -4.98 19.70
C VAL A 282 -21.99 -3.92 19.11
N VAL A 283 -22.28 -2.87 19.87
CA VAL A 283 -23.17 -1.80 19.42
C VAL A 283 -22.34 -0.61 18.98
N LYS A 284 -22.57 -0.16 17.76
CA LYS A 284 -21.95 1.05 17.20
C LYS A 284 -23.04 2.02 16.75
N LYS A 285 -22.70 3.30 16.77
CA LYS A 285 -23.48 4.35 16.13
C LYS A 285 -22.95 4.54 14.73
N ALA A 286 -23.75 4.21 13.74
CA ALA A 286 -23.47 4.37 12.33
C ALA A 286 -23.88 5.77 11.87
N ILE A 287 -22.93 6.48 11.24
CA ILE A 287 -23.11 7.83 10.73
C ILE A 287 -23.34 7.73 9.22
N TYR A 288 -24.43 8.29 8.74
CA TYR A 288 -24.78 8.42 7.33
C TYR A 288 -24.87 9.89 6.94
N GLU A 289 -25.01 10.22 5.67
CA GLU A 289 -25.10 11.61 5.19
C GLU A 289 -26.20 12.44 5.86
N ASN A 290 -27.37 11.82 6.15
CA ASN A 290 -28.56 12.54 6.62
C ASN A 290 -29.09 12.05 7.96
N GLU A 291 -28.55 10.99 8.52
CA GLU A 291 -29.04 10.38 9.76
C GLU A 291 -27.94 9.61 10.50
N ASN A 292 -28.16 9.39 11.79
CA ASN A 292 -27.34 8.50 12.61
C ASN A 292 -28.24 7.41 13.19
N LYS A 293 -27.75 6.16 13.18
CA LYS A 293 -28.51 5.00 13.72
C LYS A 293 -27.60 4.14 14.59
N LEU A 294 -28.18 3.49 15.59
CA LEU A 294 -27.50 2.39 16.27
C LEU A 294 -27.60 1.12 15.43
N VAL A 295 -26.51 0.40 15.35
CA VAL A 295 -26.40 -0.90 14.68
C VAL A 295 -25.72 -1.88 15.63
N VAL A 296 -26.25 -3.11 15.69
CA VAL A 296 -25.69 -4.18 16.52
C VAL A 296 -25.01 -5.20 15.65
N PHE A 297 -23.76 -5.51 15.96
CA PHE A 297 -23.00 -6.56 15.31
C PHE A 297 -22.85 -7.75 16.26
N PHE A 298 -23.30 -8.92 15.82
CA PHE A 298 -23.20 -10.16 16.58
C PHE A 298 -22.06 -11.02 16.02
N ILE A 299 -21.11 -11.35 16.89
CA ILE A 299 -19.94 -12.17 16.57
C ILE A 299 -19.76 -13.24 17.63
N ARG A 300 -18.90 -14.25 17.39
CA ARG A 300 -18.55 -15.20 18.45
C ARG A 300 -17.91 -14.49 19.63
N GLY A 301 -18.14 -14.99 20.82
CA GLY A 301 -17.55 -14.43 22.03
C GLY A 301 -16.03 -14.41 22.03
N CYS A 302 -15.38 -15.38 21.42
CA CYS A 302 -13.93 -15.48 21.32
C CYS A 302 -13.32 -14.60 20.22
N ASP A 303 -14.10 -13.87 19.44
CA ASP A 303 -13.64 -13.04 18.34
C ASP A 303 -13.79 -11.55 18.65
N ASP A 304 -13.12 -10.70 17.86
CA ASP A 304 -13.26 -9.25 17.93
C ASP A 304 -13.82 -8.70 16.62
N LEU A 305 -14.56 -7.59 16.73
CA LEU A 305 -15.14 -6.91 15.58
C LEU A 305 -14.06 -6.14 14.81
N GLN A 306 -14.01 -6.35 13.51
CA GLN A 306 -13.20 -5.51 12.61
C GLN A 306 -14.06 -4.32 12.13
N GLU A 307 -13.68 -3.10 12.54
CA GLU A 307 -14.51 -1.90 12.34
C GLU A 307 -14.76 -1.57 10.87
N THR A 308 -13.74 -1.69 9.99
CA THR A 308 -13.90 -1.43 8.55
C THR A 308 -14.88 -2.42 7.91
N LYS A 309 -14.80 -3.70 8.27
CA LYS A 309 -15.75 -4.72 7.79
C LYS A 309 -17.17 -4.42 8.28
N ALA A 310 -17.32 -4.02 9.53
CA ALA A 310 -18.62 -3.65 10.12
C ALA A 310 -19.20 -2.39 9.46
N GLN A 311 -18.37 -1.39 9.18
CA GLN A 311 -18.75 -0.18 8.47
C GLN A 311 -19.25 -0.49 7.05
N ASN A 312 -18.52 -1.33 6.32
CA ASN A 312 -18.89 -1.78 4.98
C ASN A 312 -20.20 -2.59 5.00
N ALA A 313 -20.39 -3.46 6.02
CA ALA A 313 -21.59 -4.28 6.16
C ALA A 313 -22.86 -3.46 6.28
N CYS A 314 -22.83 -2.32 6.96
CA CYS A 314 -23.98 -1.42 7.13
C CYS A 314 -23.95 -0.22 6.16
N SER A 315 -22.91 -0.10 5.30
CA SER A 315 -22.76 1.02 4.35
C SER A 315 -22.74 2.40 5.02
N ALA A 316 -22.19 2.50 6.22
CA ALA A 316 -22.05 3.74 6.96
C ALA A 316 -20.83 4.55 6.47
N LEU A 317 -20.87 5.88 6.66
CA LEU A 317 -19.70 6.74 6.41
C LEU A 317 -18.66 6.59 7.52
N GLU A 318 -19.12 6.35 8.75
CA GLU A 318 -18.28 6.18 9.94
C GLU A 318 -19.01 5.35 10.98
N LEU A 319 -18.26 4.59 11.79
CA LEU A 319 -18.75 3.94 13.01
C LEU A 319 -18.06 4.56 14.22
N VAL A 320 -18.85 4.93 15.23
CA VAL A 320 -18.34 5.40 16.51
C VAL A 320 -18.99 4.60 17.65
N ASP A 321 -18.36 4.60 18.82
CA ASP A 321 -18.92 3.92 19.97
C ASP A 321 -20.24 4.57 20.40
N ALA A 322 -21.23 3.74 20.73
CA ALA A 322 -22.49 4.21 21.29
C ALA A 322 -22.33 4.54 22.77
N SER A 323 -22.89 5.66 23.20
CA SER A 323 -22.92 6.02 24.62
C SER A 323 -23.97 5.21 25.40
N GLU A 324 -23.77 5.08 26.72
CA GLU A 324 -24.74 4.39 27.59
C GLU A 324 -26.14 5.02 27.49
N GLU A 325 -26.21 6.35 27.38
CA GLU A 325 -27.51 7.08 27.25
C GLU A 325 -28.21 6.73 25.91
N GLU A 326 -27.43 6.55 24.82
CA GLU A 326 -28.01 6.13 23.54
C GLU A 326 -28.52 4.68 23.58
N LEU A 327 -27.80 3.78 24.29
CA LEU A 327 -28.24 2.40 24.49
C LEU A 327 -29.55 2.35 25.29
N GLU A 328 -29.63 3.09 26.39
CA GLU A 328 -30.83 3.16 27.21
C GLU A 328 -32.03 3.69 26.43
N LYS A 329 -31.87 4.78 25.67
CA LYS A 329 -32.94 5.34 24.81
C LYS A 329 -33.43 4.35 23.75
N ALA A 330 -32.56 3.49 23.26
CA ALA A 330 -32.90 2.44 22.30
C ALA A 330 -33.47 1.17 22.97
N GLY A 331 -33.51 1.11 24.30
CA GLY A 331 -33.98 -0.05 25.07
C GLY A 331 -32.98 -1.22 25.02
N LEU A 332 -31.70 -0.95 24.77
CA LEU A 332 -30.65 -1.95 24.76
C LEU A 332 -30.01 -2.09 26.15
N VAL A 333 -29.96 -3.31 26.66
CA VAL A 333 -29.39 -3.60 27.99
C VAL A 333 -27.94 -4.04 27.81
N ALA A 334 -26.98 -3.15 28.07
CA ALA A 334 -25.55 -3.44 27.93
C ALA A 334 -25.14 -4.72 28.70
N GLY A 335 -24.40 -5.60 28.02
CA GLY A 335 -24.02 -6.92 28.55
C GLY A 335 -25.03 -8.04 28.35
N PHE A 336 -26.28 -7.73 27.94
CA PHE A 336 -27.36 -8.72 27.81
C PHE A 336 -28.11 -8.66 26.47
N ILE A 337 -27.51 -8.06 25.43
CA ILE A 337 -28.14 -7.89 24.12
C ILE A 337 -28.05 -9.19 23.31
N GLY A 338 -29.17 -9.59 22.70
CA GLY A 338 -29.28 -10.74 21.82
C GLY A 338 -30.16 -10.43 20.60
N PHE A 339 -29.94 -11.14 19.48
CA PHE A 339 -30.71 -10.89 18.26
C PHE A 339 -32.14 -11.44 18.31
N VAL A 340 -32.43 -12.45 19.17
CA VAL A 340 -33.77 -12.99 19.35
C VAL A 340 -34.62 -11.98 20.10
N GLY A 341 -35.68 -11.51 19.45
CA GLY A 341 -36.57 -10.52 20.02
C GLY A 341 -36.07 -9.08 20.01
N LEU A 342 -34.92 -8.80 19.39
CA LEU A 342 -34.41 -7.45 19.18
C LEU A 342 -35.36 -6.66 18.25
N LYS A 343 -35.77 -5.45 18.68
CA LYS A 343 -36.70 -4.59 17.94
C LYS A 343 -36.11 -3.21 17.73
N ASN A 344 -36.51 -2.57 16.62
CA ASN A 344 -36.21 -1.17 16.29
C ASN A 344 -34.74 -0.80 16.17
N VAL A 345 -33.85 -1.78 16.04
CA VAL A 345 -32.41 -1.57 15.80
C VAL A 345 -31.95 -2.52 14.70
N ASP A 346 -31.20 -2.00 13.73
CA ASP A 346 -30.61 -2.82 12.68
C ASP A 346 -29.48 -3.68 13.26
N PHE A 347 -29.37 -4.91 12.76
CA PHE A 347 -28.29 -5.79 13.21
C PHE A 347 -27.75 -6.68 12.09
N TYR A 348 -26.48 -7.06 12.24
CA TYR A 348 -25.76 -8.01 11.38
C TYR A 348 -25.12 -9.09 12.23
N LEU A 349 -24.92 -10.27 11.64
CA LEU A 349 -24.22 -11.39 12.26
C LEU A 349 -22.97 -11.72 11.45
N ASP A 350 -21.94 -12.18 12.14
CA ASP A 350 -20.78 -12.72 11.42
C ASP A 350 -21.18 -13.98 10.64
N LYS A 351 -20.61 -14.12 9.44
CA LYS A 351 -20.89 -15.26 8.55
C LYS A 351 -20.57 -16.62 9.18
N GLU A 352 -19.58 -16.68 10.09
CA GLU A 352 -19.22 -17.91 10.79
C GLU A 352 -20.29 -18.38 11.80
N LEU A 353 -21.26 -17.54 12.10
CA LEU A 353 -22.41 -17.92 12.95
C LEU A 353 -23.54 -18.60 12.14
N GLU A 354 -23.54 -18.52 10.79
CA GLU A 354 -24.60 -19.11 9.98
C GLU A 354 -24.67 -20.63 10.18
N GLY A 355 -25.83 -21.12 10.64
CA GLY A 355 -26.04 -22.53 10.86
C GLY A 355 -25.52 -23.08 12.20
N GLU A 356 -24.88 -22.25 13.02
CA GLU A 356 -24.42 -22.66 14.34
C GLU A 356 -25.61 -23.01 15.27
N LYS A 357 -25.37 -23.96 16.15
CA LYS A 357 -26.40 -24.50 17.05
C LYS A 357 -25.94 -24.47 18.49
N GLN A 358 -26.91 -24.47 19.39
CA GLN A 358 -26.68 -24.55 20.83
C GLN A 358 -25.84 -23.38 21.38
N MET A 359 -25.98 -22.20 20.77
CA MET A 359 -25.24 -21.00 21.18
C MET A 359 -25.87 -20.34 22.43
N ILE A 360 -25.09 -19.52 23.13
CA ILE A 360 -25.52 -18.73 24.29
C ILE A 360 -25.35 -17.24 23.95
N MET A 361 -26.38 -16.44 24.26
CA MET A 361 -26.35 -14.99 24.04
C MET A 361 -27.20 -14.24 25.06
N GLY A 362 -27.16 -12.91 25.07
CA GLY A 362 -28.05 -12.08 25.89
C GLY A 362 -29.54 -12.29 25.60
N ALA A 363 -30.38 -12.09 26.60
CA ALA A 363 -31.84 -12.24 26.52
C ALA A 363 -32.59 -10.91 26.36
N ASN A 364 -31.89 -9.80 26.05
CA ASN A 364 -32.41 -8.42 26.04
C ASN A 364 -33.05 -7.99 27.38
N GLU A 365 -32.67 -8.63 28.47
CA GLU A 365 -33.14 -8.35 29.81
C GLU A 365 -31.98 -8.45 30.80
N LYS A 366 -31.90 -7.50 31.73
CA LYS A 366 -30.84 -7.44 32.73
C LYS A 366 -30.76 -8.75 33.51
N ASP A 367 -29.52 -9.25 33.65
CA ASP A 367 -29.22 -10.48 34.40
C ASP A 367 -29.84 -11.77 33.81
N TYR A 368 -30.13 -11.76 32.48
CA TYR A 368 -30.61 -12.96 31.78
C TYR A 368 -29.87 -13.25 30.47
N HIS A 369 -29.63 -14.54 30.23
CA HIS A 369 -29.12 -15.07 28.96
C HIS A 369 -30.02 -16.16 28.39
N LEU A 370 -29.96 -16.34 27.09
CA LEU A 370 -30.59 -17.44 26.35
C LEU A 370 -29.57 -18.52 26.04
N ILE A 371 -29.91 -19.78 26.28
CA ILE A 371 -29.08 -20.96 26.00
C ILE A 371 -29.77 -21.83 24.96
N GLY A 372 -29.02 -22.57 24.18
CA GLY A 372 -29.55 -23.49 23.18
C GLY A 372 -30.10 -22.78 21.94
N ILE A 373 -29.52 -21.63 21.58
CA ILE A 373 -29.94 -20.88 20.41
C ILE A 373 -29.33 -21.47 19.15
N ASP A 374 -30.17 -21.84 18.20
CA ASP A 374 -29.78 -22.20 16.85
C ASP A 374 -29.84 -20.95 15.95
N VAL A 375 -28.73 -20.64 15.30
CA VAL A 375 -28.61 -19.50 14.38
C VAL A 375 -29.09 -19.92 12.99
N VAL A 376 -30.38 -20.15 12.88
CA VAL A 376 -31.08 -20.62 11.68
C VAL A 376 -32.28 -19.75 11.36
N ASN A 377 -32.80 -19.85 10.15
CA ASN A 377 -34.01 -19.13 9.71
C ASN A 377 -33.92 -17.60 9.74
N LEU A 378 -32.69 -17.06 9.68
CA LEU A 378 -32.45 -15.63 9.53
C LEU A 378 -32.27 -15.26 8.06
N ASN A 379 -32.58 -14.01 7.68
CA ASN A 379 -32.31 -13.52 6.35
C ASN A 379 -30.78 -13.56 6.07
N LYS A 380 -30.38 -14.18 4.96
CA LYS A 380 -28.97 -14.33 4.57
C LYS A 380 -28.25 -13.00 4.40
N ASP A 381 -28.96 -11.94 4.04
CA ASP A 381 -28.38 -10.60 3.89
C ASP A 381 -27.84 -10.01 5.20
N ARG A 382 -28.23 -10.57 6.34
CA ARG A 382 -27.73 -10.18 7.66
C ARG A 382 -26.36 -10.78 8.00
N PHE A 383 -25.96 -11.86 7.30
CA PHE A 383 -24.66 -12.48 7.53
C PHE A 383 -23.58 -11.78 6.71
N LYS A 384 -22.59 -11.27 7.40
CA LYS A 384 -21.48 -10.48 6.83
C LYS A 384 -20.15 -11.00 7.38
N ASP A 385 -19.06 -10.68 6.69
CA ASP A 385 -17.73 -10.85 7.25
C ASP A 385 -17.46 -9.69 8.22
N LEU A 386 -17.37 -9.98 9.52
CA LEU A 386 -17.32 -8.96 10.57
C LEU A 386 -16.10 -9.08 11.48
N VAL A 387 -15.46 -10.27 11.51
CA VAL A 387 -14.44 -10.54 12.53
C VAL A 387 -13.05 -10.10 12.11
N GLU A 388 -12.29 -9.66 13.11
CA GLU A 388 -10.85 -9.44 13.00
C GLU A 388 -10.14 -10.79 12.85
N VAL A 389 -9.31 -10.91 11.81
CA VAL A 389 -8.44 -12.08 11.61
C VAL A 389 -7.10 -11.80 12.29
N LYS A 390 -6.60 -12.79 13.03
CA LYS A 390 -5.40 -12.65 13.87
C LYS A 390 -4.28 -13.59 13.43
N GLU A 391 -3.09 -13.31 13.92
CA GLU A 391 -1.96 -14.22 13.80
C GLU A 391 -2.31 -15.60 14.38
N ASN A 392 -1.88 -16.66 13.70
CA ASN A 392 -2.19 -18.07 13.96
C ASN A 392 -3.63 -18.52 13.61
N ASP A 393 -4.51 -17.65 13.12
CA ASP A 393 -5.76 -18.10 12.49
C ASP A 393 -5.46 -18.95 11.24
N CYS A 394 -6.38 -19.80 10.84
CA CYS A 394 -6.22 -20.67 9.68
C CYS A 394 -6.58 -19.95 8.38
N CYS A 395 -5.74 -20.09 7.37
CA CYS A 395 -5.96 -19.52 6.04
C CYS A 395 -7.24 -20.04 5.39
N ALA A 396 -8.06 -19.16 4.86
CA ALA A 396 -9.30 -19.53 4.15
C ALA A 396 -9.06 -20.35 2.88
N LYS A 397 -7.87 -20.24 2.23
CA LYS A 397 -7.55 -20.98 1.00
C LYS A 397 -7.03 -22.38 1.24
N CYS A 398 -6.14 -22.57 2.21
CA CYS A 398 -5.42 -23.85 2.36
C CYS A 398 -5.38 -24.41 3.79
N GLY A 399 -5.97 -23.73 4.77
CA GLY A 399 -5.96 -24.12 6.18
C GLY A 399 -4.61 -23.92 6.90
N GLY A 400 -3.57 -23.45 6.21
CA GLY A 400 -2.27 -23.14 6.81
C GLY A 400 -2.38 -21.96 7.79
N LYS A 401 -1.40 -21.79 8.67
CA LYS A 401 -1.39 -20.69 9.64
C LYS A 401 -1.13 -19.33 8.96
N LEU A 402 -1.79 -18.30 9.47
CA LEU A 402 -1.55 -16.92 9.12
C LEU A 402 -0.54 -16.32 10.09
N ARG A 403 0.46 -15.60 9.57
CA ARG A 403 1.38 -14.79 10.37
C ARG A 403 1.20 -13.30 10.08
N LEU A 404 1.40 -12.49 11.10
CA LEU A 404 1.43 -11.04 10.95
C LEU A 404 2.77 -10.61 10.35
N SER A 405 2.75 -9.68 9.42
CA SER A 405 3.92 -9.08 8.80
C SER A 405 3.70 -7.59 8.60
N LYS A 406 4.78 -6.85 8.39
CA LYS A 406 4.71 -5.44 8.05
C LYS A 406 4.95 -5.24 6.56
N GLY A 407 4.20 -4.35 5.95
CA GLY A 407 4.30 -3.99 4.55
C GLY A 407 4.28 -2.49 4.31
N ILE A 408 4.77 -2.09 3.14
CA ILE A 408 4.65 -0.72 2.63
C ILE A 408 3.88 -0.81 1.32
N GLU A 409 2.72 -0.18 1.26
CA GLU A 409 1.92 -0.08 0.04
C GLU A 409 2.66 0.75 -1.02
N VAL A 410 2.93 0.14 -2.17
CA VAL A 410 3.61 0.79 -3.30
C VAL A 410 2.73 0.95 -4.52
N GLY A 411 1.69 0.16 -4.63
CA GLY A 411 0.73 0.21 -5.73
C GLY A 411 -0.61 -0.37 -5.33
N HIS A 412 -1.66 0.11 -5.99
CA HIS A 412 -3.03 -0.32 -5.76
C HIS A 412 -3.79 -0.39 -7.07
N ILE A 413 -4.53 -1.45 -7.31
CA ILE A 413 -5.35 -1.65 -8.51
C ILE A 413 -6.80 -1.88 -8.11
N PHE A 414 -7.73 -1.27 -8.88
CA PHE A 414 -9.15 -1.23 -8.55
C PHE A 414 -10.03 -1.60 -9.75
N LYS A 415 -11.13 -2.32 -9.48
CA LYS A 415 -12.27 -2.44 -10.37
C LYS A 415 -13.32 -1.40 -9.96
N LEU A 416 -13.35 -0.24 -10.63
CA LEU A 416 -14.26 0.87 -10.30
C LEU A 416 -15.70 0.60 -10.75
N GLY A 417 -15.88 -0.34 -11.69
CA GLY A 417 -17.18 -0.57 -12.32
C GLY A 417 -17.69 0.66 -13.07
N GLN A 418 -18.94 1.03 -12.86
CA GLN A 418 -19.59 2.15 -13.53
C GLN A 418 -19.79 3.39 -12.63
N LYS A 419 -19.15 3.43 -11.45
CA LYS A 419 -19.36 4.52 -10.47
C LYS A 419 -19.15 5.91 -11.10
N TYR A 420 -17.99 6.14 -11.67
CA TYR A 420 -17.60 7.43 -12.24
C TYR A 420 -18.31 7.72 -13.56
N SER A 421 -18.38 6.74 -14.45
CA SER A 421 -19.01 6.91 -15.76
C SER A 421 -20.51 7.24 -15.67
N LYS A 422 -21.23 6.66 -14.71
CA LYS A 422 -22.61 7.03 -14.41
C LYS A 422 -22.73 8.45 -13.85
N ALA A 423 -21.92 8.78 -12.82
CA ALA A 423 -21.97 10.10 -12.20
C ALA A 423 -21.65 11.23 -13.17
N MET A 424 -20.66 11.04 -14.04
CA MET A 424 -20.24 12.03 -15.03
C MET A 424 -20.96 11.88 -16.40
N ASN A 425 -21.96 11.01 -16.52
CA ASN A 425 -22.71 10.75 -17.75
C ASN A 425 -21.80 10.46 -18.96
N ALA A 426 -20.80 9.60 -18.76
CA ALA A 426 -19.83 9.20 -19.77
C ALA A 426 -20.22 7.85 -20.37
N ASN A 427 -20.74 7.88 -21.61
CA ASN A 427 -21.39 6.76 -22.27
C ASN A 427 -20.77 6.47 -23.64
N PHE A 428 -20.96 5.23 -24.11
CA PHE A 428 -20.67 4.77 -25.47
C PHE A 428 -21.90 4.03 -26.04
N LEU A 429 -21.96 3.84 -27.35
CA LEU A 429 -22.96 3.00 -28.00
C LEU A 429 -22.47 1.56 -28.09
N ASP A 430 -23.28 0.63 -27.58
CA ASP A 430 -23.02 -0.80 -27.71
C ASP A 430 -23.29 -1.31 -29.14
N GLU A 431 -23.12 -2.61 -29.37
CA GLU A 431 -23.34 -3.26 -30.68
C GLU A 431 -24.77 -3.13 -31.18
N ASN A 432 -25.74 -2.88 -30.31
CA ASN A 432 -27.16 -2.71 -30.62
C ASN A 432 -27.55 -1.21 -30.71
N GLY A 433 -26.55 -0.30 -30.65
CA GLY A 433 -26.79 1.15 -30.68
C GLY A 433 -27.37 1.72 -29.38
N LYS A 434 -27.36 0.98 -28.29
CA LYS A 434 -27.82 1.47 -26.98
C LYS A 434 -26.70 2.19 -26.24
N SER A 435 -27.03 3.33 -25.64
CA SER A 435 -26.11 4.09 -24.79
C SER A 435 -25.86 3.37 -23.46
N LYS A 436 -24.60 3.13 -23.13
CA LYS A 436 -24.18 2.48 -21.90
C LYS A 436 -22.99 3.21 -21.26
N PRO A 437 -22.91 3.32 -19.93
CA PRO A 437 -21.75 3.86 -19.25
C PRO A 437 -20.58 2.89 -19.34
N PHE A 438 -19.34 3.43 -19.38
CA PHE A 438 -18.13 2.61 -19.36
C PHE A 438 -17.99 1.82 -18.05
N TYR A 439 -17.46 0.61 -18.15
CA TYR A 439 -16.80 -0.04 -17.01
C TYR A 439 -15.36 0.47 -16.92
N MET A 440 -14.92 0.83 -15.73
CA MET A 440 -13.62 1.49 -15.50
C MET A 440 -12.77 0.73 -14.51
N GLY A 441 -11.46 0.72 -14.76
CA GLY A 441 -10.43 0.31 -13.80
C GLY A 441 -9.52 1.50 -13.48
N CYS A 442 -8.90 1.47 -12.28
CA CYS A 442 -7.90 2.44 -11.85
C CYS A 442 -6.68 1.70 -11.27
N TYR A 443 -5.48 2.15 -11.62
CA TYR A 443 -4.23 1.43 -11.32
C TYR A 443 -3.13 2.41 -10.94
N GLY A 444 -2.78 2.52 -9.66
CA GLY A 444 -1.81 3.47 -9.12
C GLY A 444 -0.51 2.83 -8.66
N ILE A 445 0.63 3.48 -8.90
CA ILE A 445 1.95 3.18 -8.30
C ILE A 445 2.58 4.48 -7.81
N GLY A 446 3.02 4.51 -6.55
CA GLY A 446 3.77 5.61 -5.97
C GLY A 446 5.24 5.60 -6.44
N VAL A 447 5.52 6.22 -7.59
CA VAL A 447 6.85 6.18 -8.23
C VAL A 447 7.95 6.77 -7.34
N SER A 448 7.70 7.90 -6.70
CA SER A 448 8.65 8.50 -5.75
C SER A 448 8.75 7.72 -4.44
N ARG A 449 7.67 7.04 -4.00
CA ARG A 449 7.67 6.15 -2.84
C ARG A 449 8.58 4.95 -3.05
N LEU A 450 8.61 4.37 -4.26
CA LEU A 450 9.46 3.23 -4.61
C LEU A 450 10.96 3.50 -4.38
N LEU A 451 11.42 4.74 -4.51
CA LEU A 451 12.80 5.12 -4.20
C LEU A 451 13.12 4.90 -2.71
N ALA A 452 12.23 5.33 -1.81
CA ALA A 452 12.38 5.09 -0.38
C ALA A 452 12.25 3.60 -0.02
N VAL A 453 11.27 2.93 -0.61
CA VAL A 453 11.01 1.49 -0.37
C VAL A 453 12.20 0.62 -0.76
N ALA A 454 12.91 0.97 -1.85
CA ALA A 454 14.13 0.26 -2.24
C ALA A 454 15.19 0.29 -1.13
N ILE A 455 15.28 1.38 -0.37
CA ILE A 455 16.22 1.52 0.75
C ILE A 455 15.67 0.89 2.04
N GLU A 456 14.35 0.99 2.31
CA GLU A 456 13.76 0.27 3.45
C GLU A 456 13.98 -1.25 3.35
N ALA A 457 13.93 -1.79 2.13
CA ALA A 457 14.19 -3.21 1.89
C ALA A 457 15.68 -3.57 1.87
N ASN A 458 16.57 -2.62 1.54
CA ASN A 458 17.99 -2.89 1.29
C ASN A 458 18.89 -1.77 1.84
N HIS A 459 19.28 -1.91 3.10
CA HIS A 459 20.23 -1.04 3.79
C HIS A 459 20.99 -1.82 4.85
N ASP A 460 22.06 -1.24 5.35
CA ASP A 460 22.75 -1.66 6.57
C ASP A 460 22.94 -0.46 7.54
N GLU A 461 23.72 -0.63 8.58
CA GLU A 461 23.99 0.44 9.55
C GLU A 461 24.80 1.61 8.96
N LYS A 462 25.48 1.40 7.83
CA LYS A 462 26.36 2.39 7.19
C LYS A 462 25.63 3.24 6.16
N GLY A 463 24.63 2.69 5.45
CA GLY A 463 23.93 3.44 4.43
C GLY A 463 23.06 2.61 3.49
N CYS A 464 22.81 3.17 2.32
CA CYS A 464 22.06 2.54 1.25
C CYS A 464 22.77 1.30 0.68
N ILE A 465 21.97 0.37 0.14
CA ILE A 465 22.46 -0.76 -0.68
C ILE A 465 21.60 -0.81 -1.94
N TRP A 466 22.06 -0.18 -3.01
CA TRP A 466 21.36 -0.23 -4.29
C TRP A 466 21.66 -1.53 -5.03
N ASN A 467 20.64 -2.10 -5.68
CA ASN A 467 20.86 -3.09 -6.69
C ASN A 467 21.33 -2.43 -8.00
N LYS A 468 21.88 -3.22 -8.92
CA LYS A 468 22.41 -2.74 -10.22
C LYS A 468 21.36 -1.98 -11.04
N THR A 469 20.11 -2.40 -10.99
CA THR A 469 19.01 -1.86 -11.80
C THR A 469 18.64 -0.43 -11.39
N LEU A 470 18.65 -0.13 -10.08
CA LEU A 470 18.23 1.16 -9.53
C LEU A 470 19.39 2.09 -9.18
N ALA A 471 20.60 1.57 -9.00
CA ALA A 471 21.76 2.38 -8.62
C ALA A 471 21.96 3.58 -9.54
N PRO A 472 22.22 4.80 -9.01
CA PRO A 472 22.48 5.98 -9.84
C PRO A 472 23.81 5.87 -10.60
N PHE A 473 24.77 5.13 -10.04
CA PHE A 473 26.00 4.65 -10.65
C PHE A 473 26.23 3.21 -10.25
N THR A 474 26.68 2.38 -11.17
CA THR A 474 26.93 0.96 -10.90
C THR A 474 28.27 0.75 -10.24
N LEU A 475 29.25 1.59 -10.57
CA LEU A 475 30.61 1.55 -10.07
C LEU A 475 31.09 2.93 -9.65
N GLU A 476 31.77 3.00 -8.51
CA GLU A 476 32.58 4.15 -8.11
C GLU A 476 34.07 3.80 -8.22
N ILE A 477 34.84 4.58 -8.98
CA ILE A 477 36.31 4.49 -9.00
C ILE A 477 36.84 5.52 -8.00
N ILE A 478 37.46 5.04 -6.93
CA ILE A 478 37.95 5.86 -5.83
C ILE A 478 39.47 6.03 -5.95
N VAL A 479 39.92 7.25 -6.27
CA VAL A 479 41.36 7.59 -6.25
C VAL A 479 41.74 7.90 -4.80
N SER A 480 42.54 7.04 -4.18
CA SER A 480 42.91 7.15 -2.76
C SER A 480 43.71 8.40 -2.44
N ASN A 481 44.56 8.87 -3.38
CA ASN A 481 45.33 10.10 -3.28
C ASN A 481 45.47 10.74 -4.66
N ILE A 482 44.78 11.84 -4.89
CA ILE A 482 44.78 12.56 -6.18
C ILE A 482 46.12 13.26 -6.48
N LYS A 483 47.04 13.39 -5.51
CA LYS A 483 48.40 13.92 -5.72
C LYS A 483 49.33 12.88 -6.36
N ASP A 484 48.91 11.63 -6.37
CA ASP A 484 49.60 10.58 -7.13
C ASP A 484 49.08 10.61 -8.58
N GLU A 485 49.86 11.29 -9.44
CA GLU A 485 49.51 11.51 -10.84
C GLU A 485 49.29 10.20 -11.60
N LYS A 486 50.07 9.14 -11.30
CA LYS A 486 49.93 7.83 -11.95
C LYS A 486 48.58 7.18 -11.63
N SER A 487 48.18 7.19 -10.34
CA SER A 487 46.91 6.66 -9.92
C SER A 487 45.74 7.45 -10.51
N LEU A 488 45.84 8.78 -10.59
CA LEU A 488 44.79 9.62 -11.17
C LEU A 488 44.66 9.42 -12.67
N GLU A 489 45.81 9.34 -13.41
CA GLU A 489 45.81 9.09 -14.84
C GLU A 489 45.22 7.72 -15.19
N PHE A 490 45.65 6.67 -14.49
CA PHE A 490 45.09 5.32 -14.64
C PHE A 490 43.57 5.28 -14.36
N ALA A 491 43.14 5.84 -13.24
CA ALA A 491 41.72 5.87 -12.87
C ALA A 491 40.87 6.66 -13.88
N THR A 492 41.41 7.77 -14.40
CA THR A 492 40.74 8.59 -15.42
C THR A 492 40.58 7.82 -16.74
N LYS A 493 41.62 7.14 -17.18
CA LYS A 493 41.58 6.32 -18.40
C LYS A 493 40.57 5.17 -18.24
N LEU A 494 40.63 4.43 -17.12
CA LEU A 494 39.69 3.33 -16.86
C LEU A 494 38.24 3.82 -16.79
N TYR A 495 38.02 4.99 -16.17
CA TYR A 495 36.71 5.65 -16.14
C TYR A 495 36.19 5.93 -17.56
N GLU A 496 37.04 6.45 -18.44
CA GLU A 496 36.69 6.76 -19.84
C GLU A 496 36.37 5.47 -20.62
N ASP A 497 37.21 4.44 -20.49
CA ASP A 497 37.04 3.15 -21.17
C ASP A 497 35.72 2.47 -20.73
N LEU A 498 35.42 2.41 -19.42
CA LEU A 498 34.19 1.84 -18.89
C LEU A 498 32.95 2.66 -19.27
N SER A 499 33.05 4.00 -19.24
CA SER A 499 31.96 4.89 -19.66
C SER A 499 31.64 4.71 -21.15
N ASN A 500 32.66 4.58 -22.01
CA ASN A 500 32.51 4.30 -23.44
C ASN A 500 31.88 2.92 -23.70
N ALA A 501 32.09 1.97 -22.78
CA ALA A 501 31.43 0.66 -22.81
C ALA A 501 29.97 0.70 -22.30
N GLY A 502 29.42 1.87 -21.94
CA GLY A 502 28.04 2.07 -21.52
C GLY A 502 27.82 1.83 -20.03
N ILE A 503 28.87 1.68 -19.22
CA ILE A 503 28.74 1.48 -17.77
C ILE A 503 28.58 2.84 -17.08
N GLU A 504 27.64 2.95 -16.15
CA GLU A 504 27.44 4.15 -15.35
C GLU A 504 28.48 4.22 -14.22
N VAL A 505 29.57 4.95 -14.47
CA VAL A 505 30.72 5.08 -13.56
C VAL A 505 30.76 6.45 -12.93
N LEU A 506 31.02 6.51 -11.62
CA LEU A 506 31.42 7.71 -10.89
C LEU A 506 32.94 7.64 -10.62
N LEU A 507 33.69 8.68 -11.00
CA LEU A 507 35.10 8.83 -10.64
C LEU A 507 35.22 9.78 -9.45
N ASP A 508 35.67 9.29 -8.28
CA ASP A 508 35.94 10.14 -7.12
C ASP A 508 37.36 10.75 -7.22
N ASP A 509 37.38 11.89 -7.89
CA ASP A 509 38.55 12.75 -8.13
C ASP A 509 38.64 13.90 -7.11
N ARG A 510 37.91 13.87 -5.99
CA ARG A 510 37.93 14.91 -4.97
C ARG A 510 39.25 14.92 -4.19
N ASN A 511 39.67 16.11 -3.76
CA ASN A 511 40.81 16.27 -2.86
C ASN A 511 40.40 16.05 -1.40
N GLU A 512 39.87 14.85 -1.12
CA GLU A 512 39.41 14.45 0.22
C GLU A 512 40.25 13.29 0.76
N ARG A 513 40.20 13.09 2.09
CA ARG A 513 40.84 11.94 2.75
C ARG A 513 40.19 10.65 2.28
N PHE A 514 40.98 9.61 2.07
CA PHE A 514 40.48 8.30 1.64
C PHE A 514 39.33 7.77 2.50
N GLY A 515 39.43 7.90 3.85
CA GLY A 515 38.37 7.48 4.75
C GLY A 515 37.03 8.24 4.53
N VAL A 516 37.07 9.51 4.12
CA VAL A 516 35.85 10.27 3.78
C VAL A 516 35.21 9.70 2.51
N LYS A 517 36.02 9.44 1.48
CA LYS A 517 35.55 8.83 0.22
C LYS A 517 34.88 7.46 0.45
N MET A 518 35.52 6.63 1.28
CA MET A 518 34.97 5.32 1.64
C MET A 518 33.67 5.42 2.43
N ASN A 519 33.58 6.37 3.36
CA ASN A 519 32.34 6.61 4.10
C ASN A 519 31.21 7.10 3.18
N ASP A 520 31.52 7.97 2.21
CA ASP A 520 30.55 8.42 1.23
C ASP A 520 30.08 7.27 0.32
N PHE A 521 31.00 6.41 -0.14
CA PHE A 521 30.68 5.20 -0.90
C PHE A 521 29.72 4.28 -0.13
N GLU A 522 30.05 3.98 1.15
CA GLU A 522 29.18 3.14 1.98
C GLU A 522 27.81 3.78 2.26
N LEU A 523 27.79 5.10 2.49
CA LEU A 523 26.54 5.85 2.73
C LEU A 523 25.67 5.94 1.48
N MET A 524 26.24 6.28 0.33
CA MET A 524 25.53 6.41 -0.95
C MET A 524 25.09 5.06 -1.50
N GLY A 525 25.89 4.00 -1.24
CA GLY A 525 25.48 2.63 -1.46
C GLY A 525 25.53 2.16 -2.92
N PHE A 526 26.47 2.66 -3.74
CA PHE A 526 26.65 2.15 -5.11
C PHE A 526 27.08 0.69 -5.08
N PRO A 527 26.62 -0.16 -6.00
CA PRO A 527 26.88 -1.61 -5.95
C PRO A 527 28.34 -1.99 -5.80
N TYR A 528 29.23 -1.28 -6.51
CA TYR A 528 30.64 -1.62 -6.54
C TYR A 528 31.54 -0.40 -6.38
N ALA A 529 32.72 -0.61 -5.78
CA ALA A 529 33.83 0.34 -5.83
C ALA A 529 35.10 -0.32 -6.37
N LEU A 530 35.92 0.47 -7.03
CA LEU A 530 37.29 0.13 -7.38
C LEU A 530 38.23 1.17 -6.78
N VAL A 531 39.07 0.76 -5.84
CA VAL A 531 40.05 1.64 -5.22
C VAL A 531 41.36 1.59 -6.00
N VAL A 532 41.79 2.77 -6.45
CA VAL A 532 43.06 3.00 -7.13
C VAL A 532 43.99 3.80 -6.20
N GLY A 533 45.12 3.23 -5.84
CA GLY A 533 46.08 3.86 -4.94
C GLY A 533 47.46 3.21 -4.98
N LYS A 534 48.18 3.21 -3.88
CA LYS A 534 49.57 2.68 -3.79
C LYS A 534 49.74 1.24 -4.29
N GLY A 535 48.65 0.43 -4.24
CA GLY A 535 48.65 -0.92 -4.80
C GLY A 535 48.94 -0.96 -6.31
N LEU A 536 48.62 0.12 -7.04
CA LEU A 536 48.85 0.21 -8.47
C LEU A 536 50.35 -0.02 -8.88
N GLU A 537 51.30 0.36 -8.03
CA GLU A 537 52.73 0.09 -8.27
C GLU A 537 53.04 -1.41 -8.29
N LYS A 538 52.21 -2.23 -7.64
CA LYS A 538 52.29 -3.70 -7.59
C LYS A 538 51.29 -4.37 -8.54
N ASP A 539 50.61 -3.58 -9.38
CA ASP A 539 49.48 -4.02 -10.21
C ASP A 539 48.31 -4.60 -9.40
N GLU A 540 48.01 -3.99 -8.24
CA GLU A 540 46.95 -4.39 -7.32
C GLU A 540 45.88 -3.29 -7.21
N LEU A 541 44.65 -3.60 -7.62
CA LEU A 541 43.47 -2.76 -7.51
C LEU A 541 42.49 -3.47 -6.57
N GLU A 542 41.87 -2.74 -5.61
CA GLU A 542 40.93 -3.31 -4.68
C GLU A 542 39.49 -3.10 -5.21
N PHE A 543 38.84 -4.17 -5.64
CA PHE A 543 37.41 -4.19 -6.00
C PHE A 543 36.59 -4.56 -4.77
N ILE A 544 35.51 -3.80 -4.51
CA ILE A 544 34.66 -3.94 -3.33
C ILE A 544 33.21 -4.12 -3.76
N ASP A 545 32.55 -5.16 -3.26
CA ASP A 545 31.10 -5.31 -3.35
C ASP A 545 30.46 -4.61 -2.15
N ARG A 546 29.53 -3.66 -2.40
CA ARG A 546 28.88 -2.87 -1.34
C ARG A 546 28.00 -3.71 -0.41
N LYS A 547 27.34 -4.70 -0.96
CA LYS A 547 26.37 -5.51 -0.21
C LYS A 547 27.04 -6.44 0.79
N THR A 548 28.15 -7.08 0.39
CA THR A 548 28.87 -8.04 1.23
C THR A 548 30.09 -7.42 1.93
N LEU A 549 30.55 -6.27 1.45
CA LEU A 549 31.83 -5.62 1.81
C LEU A 549 33.04 -6.52 1.52
N GLU A 550 32.88 -7.55 0.71
CA GLU A 550 33.98 -8.40 0.25
C GLU A 550 34.90 -7.63 -0.68
N LYS A 551 36.19 -7.87 -0.53
CA LYS A 551 37.26 -7.24 -1.28
C LYS A 551 37.96 -8.27 -2.14
N LYS A 552 38.19 -7.90 -3.39
CA LYS A 552 38.96 -8.70 -4.35
C LYS A 552 40.08 -7.86 -4.96
N ILE A 553 41.28 -8.42 -4.98
CA ILE A 553 42.41 -7.77 -5.66
C ILE A 553 42.36 -8.17 -7.13
N LEU A 554 42.45 -7.18 -8.00
CA LEU A 554 42.47 -7.32 -9.45
C LEU A 554 43.77 -6.70 -9.99
N SER A 555 44.31 -7.28 -11.07
CA SER A 555 45.37 -6.61 -11.87
C SER A 555 44.76 -5.54 -12.76
N SER A 556 45.55 -4.57 -13.18
CA SER A 556 45.12 -3.52 -14.12
C SER A 556 44.60 -4.07 -15.46
N LYS A 557 45.11 -5.22 -15.89
CA LYS A 557 44.66 -5.91 -17.10
C LYS A 557 43.32 -6.59 -16.95
N GLU A 558 43.02 -7.13 -15.77
CA GLU A 558 41.78 -7.86 -15.49
C GLU A 558 40.65 -6.93 -15.11
N ALA A 559 40.96 -5.73 -14.59
CA ALA A 559 39.97 -4.83 -13.99
C ALA A 559 38.81 -4.49 -14.94
N PHE A 560 39.12 -4.15 -16.20
CA PHE A 560 38.09 -3.78 -17.18
C PHE A 560 37.12 -4.94 -17.45
N ASP A 561 37.64 -6.11 -17.78
CA ASP A 561 36.83 -7.28 -18.14
C ASP A 561 36.06 -7.81 -16.94
N PHE A 562 36.69 -7.83 -15.75
CA PHE A 562 36.05 -8.24 -14.52
C PHE A 562 34.89 -7.31 -14.15
N ILE A 563 35.11 -5.99 -14.19
CA ILE A 563 34.06 -5.01 -13.89
C ILE A 563 32.91 -5.15 -14.88
N LYS A 564 33.22 -5.21 -16.20
CA LYS A 564 32.18 -5.37 -17.22
C LYS A 564 31.30 -6.59 -16.95
N LYS A 565 31.91 -7.74 -16.67
CA LYS A 565 31.18 -8.97 -16.34
C LYS A 565 30.39 -8.85 -15.03
N SER A 566 30.89 -8.11 -14.04
CA SER A 566 30.22 -7.94 -12.74
C SER A 566 28.99 -7.03 -12.82
N VAL A 567 28.97 -6.06 -13.74
CA VAL A 567 27.88 -5.09 -13.89
C VAL A 567 26.83 -5.53 -14.91
N GLU A 568 27.16 -6.38 -15.86
CA GLU A 568 26.22 -7.10 -16.72
C GLU A 568 25.40 -8.12 -15.90
#